data_dd0003d35d1a3e6a65d2a5e9f937456d
#
_entry.id   dd0003d35d1a3e6a65d2a5e9f937456d
#
_cell.length_a   1.000
_cell.length_b   1.000
_cell.length_c   1.000
_cell.angle_alpha   90.00
_cell.angle_beta   90.00
_cell.angle_gamma   90.00
#
_symmetry.space_group_name_H-M   'P 1'
#
loop_
_entity.id
_entity.type
_entity.pdbx_description
1 polymer ?
#
loop_
_entity_poly.entity_id
_entity_poly.type
_entity_poly.pdbx_seq_one_letter_code
_entity_poly.pdbx_strand_id
1 'polypeptide(L)'
;MDEKPHVQFVMGVKNAMPAEEHLLDILLGELKRVLSKATWTAAGIGRHQADVMDWALARDADGVRTGLEDNIRVTKDRLASGNAELVRLAAEAIARRGGRPATPEEARAMLHLGPAAGMKAA
;
A
#
# COMPACT_ATOMS: atom_id res chain seq x y z
N MET A 1 14.18 -1.08 -19.72
CA MET A 1 14.86 -1.48 -18.46
C MET A 1 14.27 -2.77 -17.95
N ASP A 2 15.13 -3.74 -17.64
CA ASP A 2 14.70 -5.03 -17.11
C ASP A 2 14.36 -4.97 -15.62
N GLU A 3 14.63 -3.85 -14.98
CA GLU A 3 14.33 -3.65 -13.58
C GLU A 3 12.84 -3.48 -13.36
N LYS A 4 12.36 -4.09 -12.26
CA LYS A 4 10.95 -3.97 -11.83
C LYS A 4 10.89 -3.03 -10.63
N PRO A 5 10.79 -1.73 -10.84
CA PRO A 5 10.74 -0.79 -9.73
C PRO A 5 9.45 -0.96 -8.93
N HIS A 6 9.52 -0.56 -7.67
CA HIS A 6 8.33 -0.42 -6.83
C HIS A 6 7.96 1.05 -6.72
N VAL A 7 6.70 1.37 -6.97
CA VAL A 7 6.18 2.75 -6.95
C VAL A 7 5.12 2.86 -5.86
N GLN A 8 5.21 3.89 -5.04
CA GLN A 8 4.17 4.21 -4.07
C GLN A 8 3.54 5.55 -4.42
N PHE A 9 2.21 5.56 -4.55
CA PHE A 9 1.44 6.78 -4.70
C PHE A 9 0.99 7.26 -3.33
N VAL A 10 1.27 8.52 -2.99
CA VAL A 10 0.86 9.12 -1.72
C VAL A 10 -0.21 10.17 -2.00
N MET A 11 -1.38 9.99 -1.42
CA MET A 11 -2.55 10.81 -1.70
C MET A 11 -3.10 11.45 -0.42
N GLY A 12 -3.62 12.65 -0.53
CA GLY A 12 -4.26 13.33 0.58
C GLY A 12 -3.36 14.25 1.39
N VAL A 13 -2.14 14.50 0.91
CA VAL A 13 -1.24 15.48 1.51
C VAL A 13 -1.66 16.88 1.05
N LYS A 14 -1.67 17.83 1.97
CA LYS A 14 -2.00 19.23 1.65
C LYS A 14 -1.05 19.77 0.57
N ASN A 15 -1.60 20.40 -0.44
CA ASN A 15 -0.87 20.98 -1.58
C ASN A 15 -0.16 19.94 -2.46
N ALA A 16 -0.57 18.68 -2.37
CA ALA A 16 -0.11 17.61 -3.23
C ALA A 16 -1.32 16.91 -3.85
N MET A 17 -1.18 15.65 -4.28
CA MET A 17 -2.26 14.91 -4.92
C MET A 17 -3.44 14.71 -3.95
N PRO A 18 -4.64 15.21 -4.27
CA PRO A 18 -5.82 14.92 -3.45
C PRO A 18 -6.16 13.43 -3.40
N ALA A 19 -6.76 12.98 -2.30
CA ALA A 19 -7.26 11.61 -2.18
C ALA A 19 -8.61 11.51 -2.90
N GLU A 20 -8.55 11.29 -4.20
CA GLU A 20 -9.73 11.10 -5.05
C GLU A 20 -9.51 9.88 -5.94
N GLU A 21 -10.53 9.04 -6.03
CA GLU A 21 -10.42 7.74 -6.69
C GLU A 21 -10.04 7.84 -8.16
N HIS A 22 -10.63 8.77 -8.89
CA HIS A 22 -10.34 8.96 -10.32
C HIS A 22 -8.89 9.38 -10.58
N LEU A 23 -8.27 10.09 -9.62
CA LEU A 23 -6.86 10.47 -9.75
C LEU A 23 -5.95 9.27 -9.62
N LEU A 24 -6.31 8.30 -8.77
CA LEU A 24 -5.57 7.04 -8.69
C LEU A 24 -5.61 6.29 -10.03
N ASP A 25 -6.76 6.27 -10.70
CA ASP A 25 -6.88 5.63 -12.00
C ASP A 25 -6.00 6.30 -13.06
N ILE A 26 -5.90 7.63 -13.04
CA ILE A 26 -5.01 8.37 -13.93
C ILE A 26 -3.55 7.98 -13.67
N LEU A 27 -3.14 7.96 -12.40
CA LEU A 27 -1.77 7.58 -12.03
C LEU A 27 -1.45 6.15 -12.46
N LEU A 28 -2.38 5.21 -12.30
CA LEU A 28 -2.19 3.83 -12.72
C LEU A 28 -2.09 3.71 -14.23
N GLY A 29 -2.88 4.46 -14.97
CA GLY A 29 -2.79 4.50 -16.42
C GLY A 29 -1.40 4.94 -16.87
N GLU A 30 -0.86 5.98 -16.27
CA GLU A 30 0.48 6.47 -16.58
C GLU A 30 1.57 5.47 -16.15
N LEU A 31 1.41 4.85 -14.97
CA LEU A 31 2.36 3.84 -14.51
C LEU A 31 2.46 2.67 -15.49
N LYS A 32 1.32 2.15 -15.94
CA LYS A 32 1.28 1.04 -16.90
C LYS A 32 1.88 1.42 -18.23
N ARG A 33 1.70 2.67 -18.65
CA ARG A 33 2.26 3.16 -19.91
C ARG A 33 3.78 3.27 -19.87
N VAL A 34 4.33 3.74 -18.74
CA VAL A 34 5.76 4.06 -18.61
C VAL A 34 6.56 2.88 -18.03
N LEU A 35 6.02 2.21 -17.01
CA LEU A 35 6.69 1.14 -16.26
C LEU A 35 5.74 -0.05 -16.08
N SER A 36 5.42 -0.73 -17.17
CA SER A 36 4.40 -1.78 -17.20
C SER A 36 4.65 -2.94 -16.25
N LYS A 37 5.89 -3.15 -15.80
CA LYS A 37 6.26 -4.26 -14.91
C LYS A 37 6.46 -3.82 -13.46
N ALA A 38 6.21 -2.55 -13.14
CA ALA A 38 6.38 -2.06 -11.77
C ALA A 38 5.36 -2.70 -10.82
N THR A 39 5.80 -3.00 -9.60
CA THR A 39 4.88 -3.23 -8.50
C THR A 39 4.48 -1.88 -7.92
N TRP A 40 3.33 -1.81 -7.27
CA TRP A 40 2.86 -0.53 -6.75
C TRP A 40 2.02 -0.68 -5.49
N THR A 41 2.04 0.37 -4.70
CA THR A 41 1.15 0.56 -3.56
C THR A 41 0.58 1.97 -3.61
N ALA A 42 -0.48 2.22 -2.86
CA ALA A 42 -0.98 3.57 -2.64
C ALA A 42 -1.18 3.79 -1.14
N ALA A 43 -0.92 5.00 -0.70
CA ALA A 43 -1.06 5.39 0.69
C ALA A 43 -1.96 6.62 0.80
N GLY A 44 -2.97 6.53 1.64
CA GLY A 44 -3.78 7.69 2.01
C GLY A 44 -3.23 8.29 3.30
N ILE A 45 -3.15 9.60 3.37
CA ILE A 45 -2.63 10.32 4.51
C ILE A 45 -3.78 10.78 5.40
N GLY A 46 -3.60 10.65 6.71
CA GLY A 46 -4.60 11.05 7.70
C GLY A 46 -5.91 10.29 7.55
N ARG A 47 -7.02 11.00 7.46
CA ARG A 47 -8.37 10.42 7.33
C ARG A 47 -8.58 9.62 6.05
N HIS A 48 -7.69 9.76 5.07
CA HIS A 48 -7.81 9.11 3.77
C HIS A 48 -7.22 7.72 3.72
N GLN A 49 -6.60 7.26 4.81
CA GLN A 49 -5.85 5.99 4.81
C GLN A 49 -6.71 4.79 4.41
N ALA A 50 -7.88 4.63 5.04
CA ALA A 50 -8.76 3.50 4.78
C ALA A 50 -9.33 3.53 3.37
N ASP A 51 -9.78 4.70 2.90
CA ASP A 51 -10.38 4.84 1.58
C ASP A 51 -9.37 4.53 0.47
N VAL A 52 -8.18 5.11 0.56
CA VAL A 52 -7.13 4.87 -0.45
C VAL A 52 -6.70 3.40 -0.45
N MET A 53 -6.64 2.77 0.73
CA MET A 53 -6.35 1.34 0.83
C MET A 53 -7.40 0.52 0.07
N ASP A 54 -8.68 0.81 0.27
CA ASP A 54 -9.76 0.09 -0.43
C ASP A 54 -9.69 0.29 -1.93
N TRP A 55 -9.42 1.52 -2.39
CA TRP A 55 -9.28 1.81 -3.82
C TRP A 55 -8.10 1.05 -4.42
N ALA A 56 -6.97 1.02 -3.71
CA ALA A 56 -5.77 0.31 -4.16
C ALA A 56 -6.02 -1.19 -4.28
N LEU A 57 -6.64 -1.80 -3.28
CA LEU A 57 -6.98 -3.22 -3.29
C LEU A 57 -7.96 -3.56 -4.41
N ALA A 58 -8.94 -2.67 -4.68
CA ALA A 58 -9.88 -2.86 -5.78
C ALA A 58 -9.20 -2.88 -7.15
N ARG A 59 -7.99 -2.33 -7.26
CA ARG A 59 -7.21 -2.22 -8.49
C ARG A 59 -5.99 -3.14 -8.49
N ASP A 60 -6.02 -4.18 -7.68
CA ASP A 60 -4.96 -5.19 -7.59
C ASP A 60 -3.59 -4.64 -7.22
N ALA A 61 -3.55 -3.70 -6.28
CA ALA A 61 -2.28 -3.21 -5.74
C ALA A 61 -1.45 -4.37 -5.18
N ASP A 62 -0.15 -4.29 -5.32
CA ASP A 62 0.77 -5.30 -4.80
C ASP A 62 0.93 -5.24 -3.29
N GLY A 63 0.56 -4.14 -2.68
CA GLY A 63 0.59 -3.99 -1.23
C GLY A 63 -0.20 -2.77 -0.77
N VAL A 64 -0.29 -2.61 0.53
CA VAL A 64 -0.96 -1.47 1.17
C VAL A 64 -0.05 -0.90 2.25
N ARG A 65 -0.25 0.38 2.56
CA ARG A 65 0.46 1.05 3.64
C ARG A 65 -0.52 1.46 4.73
N THR A 66 -0.16 1.19 5.97
CA THR A 66 -0.96 1.58 7.13
C THR A 66 -0.03 1.94 8.30
N GLY A 67 -0.54 2.65 9.30
CA GLY A 67 0.21 3.00 10.49
C GLY A 67 -0.27 4.29 11.13
N LEU A 68 0.31 4.62 12.28
CA LEU A 68 -0.09 5.76 13.11
C LEU A 68 0.71 7.05 12.85
N GLU A 69 1.55 7.11 11.85
CA GLU A 69 2.39 8.29 11.62
C GLU A 69 1.53 9.53 11.30
N ASP A 70 0.72 9.43 10.26
CA ASP A 70 -0.13 10.52 9.77
C ASP A 70 -1.61 10.32 10.08
N ASN A 71 -1.98 9.17 10.63
CA ASN A 71 -3.33 8.82 10.97
C ASN A 71 -3.35 8.12 12.33
N ILE A 72 -4.15 8.65 13.25
CA ILE A 72 -4.31 8.07 14.59
C ILE A 72 -5.72 7.48 14.79
N ARG A 73 -6.56 7.51 13.76
CA ARG A 73 -7.96 7.09 13.87
C ARG A 73 -8.28 5.90 12.98
N VAL A 74 -9.14 5.02 13.46
CA VAL A 74 -9.74 3.93 12.67
C VAL A 74 -10.91 4.50 11.87
N THR A 75 -11.76 5.29 12.52
CA THR A 75 -12.87 6.00 11.92
C THR A 75 -12.80 7.46 12.33
N LYS A 76 -13.67 8.31 11.77
CA LYS A 76 -13.78 9.72 12.14
C LYS A 76 -13.90 9.92 13.65
N ASP A 77 -14.60 9.01 14.33
CA ASP A 77 -14.98 9.16 15.74
C ASP A 77 -14.19 8.25 16.69
N ARG A 78 -13.32 7.37 16.18
CA ARG A 78 -12.60 6.41 17.03
C ARG A 78 -11.10 6.39 16.75
N LEU A 79 -10.33 6.60 17.80
CA LEU A 79 -8.87 6.49 17.75
C LEU A 79 -8.44 5.02 17.63
N ALA A 80 -7.35 4.79 16.93
CA ALA A 80 -6.74 3.47 16.86
C ALA A 80 -6.09 3.14 18.21
N SER A 81 -6.14 1.87 18.62
CA SER A 81 -5.49 1.40 19.83
C SER A 81 -3.97 1.24 19.67
N GLY A 82 -3.48 1.19 18.44
CA GLY A 82 -2.07 1.07 18.11
C GLY A 82 -1.87 0.62 16.67
N ASN A 83 -0.62 0.52 16.25
CA ASN A 83 -0.29 0.05 14.91
C ASN A 83 -0.80 -1.37 14.65
N ALA A 84 -0.81 -2.24 15.66
CA ALA A 84 -1.30 -3.61 15.52
C ALA A 84 -2.75 -3.65 15.07
N GLU A 85 -3.60 -2.76 15.59
CA GLU A 85 -5.00 -2.66 15.15
C GLU A 85 -5.09 -2.27 13.67
N LEU A 86 -4.32 -1.27 13.24
CA LEU A 86 -4.33 -0.83 11.85
C LEU A 86 -3.82 -1.91 10.90
N VAL A 87 -2.79 -2.64 11.31
CA VAL A 87 -2.26 -3.76 10.52
C VAL A 87 -3.30 -4.88 10.40
N ARG A 88 -3.99 -5.19 11.50
CA ARG A 88 -5.06 -6.20 11.48
C ARG A 88 -6.18 -5.80 10.52
N LEU A 89 -6.60 -4.54 10.55
CA LEU A 89 -7.63 -4.04 9.65
C LEU A 89 -7.19 -4.09 8.18
N ALA A 90 -5.92 -3.81 7.91
CA ALA A 90 -5.36 -3.95 6.57
C ALA A 90 -5.37 -5.42 6.11
N ALA A 91 -4.97 -6.34 6.97
CA ALA A 91 -5.01 -7.77 6.67
C ALA A 91 -6.45 -8.26 6.42
N GLU A 92 -7.42 -7.78 7.20
CA GLU A 92 -8.83 -8.09 6.98
C GLU A 92 -9.34 -7.55 5.64
N ALA A 93 -8.92 -6.36 5.25
CA ALA A 93 -9.28 -5.77 3.96
C ALA A 93 -8.74 -6.61 2.79
N ILE A 94 -7.50 -7.08 2.91
CA ILE A 94 -6.89 -7.99 1.92
C ILE A 94 -7.68 -9.30 1.85
N ALA A 95 -8.03 -9.88 3.00
CA ALA A 95 -8.78 -11.13 3.07
C ALA A 95 -10.16 -11.02 2.44
N ARG A 96 -10.85 -9.90 2.64
CA ARG A 96 -12.16 -9.66 2.02
C ARG A 96 -12.13 -9.67 0.49
N ARG A 97 -10.97 -9.46 -0.10
CA ARG A 97 -10.78 -9.50 -1.56
C ARG A 97 -10.13 -10.81 -2.03
N GLY A 98 -10.14 -11.83 -1.17
CA GLY A 98 -9.63 -13.16 -1.52
C GLY A 98 -8.11 -13.32 -1.46
N GLY A 99 -7.39 -12.32 -0.96
CA GLY A 99 -5.95 -12.37 -0.79
C GLY A 99 -5.51 -12.73 0.61
N ARG A 100 -4.22 -12.66 0.83
CA ARG A 100 -3.59 -12.82 2.14
C ARG A 100 -2.34 -11.95 2.24
N PRO A 101 -1.91 -11.57 3.44
CA PRO A 101 -0.61 -10.93 3.59
C PRO A 101 0.51 -11.87 3.12
N ALA A 102 1.51 -11.30 2.46
CA ALA A 102 2.69 -12.06 2.05
C ALA A 102 3.56 -12.38 3.27
N THR A 103 4.27 -13.49 3.21
CA THR A 103 5.33 -13.76 4.18
C THR A 103 6.51 -12.82 3.91
N PRO A 104 7.43 -12.61 4.88
CA PRO A 104 8.63 -11.81 4.63
C PRO A 104 9.43 -12.30 3.42
N GLU A 105 9.54 -13.60 3.22
CA GLU A 105 10.26 -14.20 2.08
C GLU A 105 9.55 -13.89 0.77
N GLU A 106 8.23 -14.02 0.74
CA GLU A 106 7.43 -13.68 -0.44
C GLU A 106 7.55 -12.20 -0.79
N ALA A 107 7.47 -11.33 0.22
CA ALA A 107 7.60 -9.88 0.02
C ALA A 107 8.98 -9.51 -0.54
N ARG A 108 10.04 -10.14 -0.02
CA ARG A 108 11.39 -9.92 -0.55
C ARG A 108 11.50 -10.34 -2.01
N ALA A 109 10.90 -11.46 -2.37
CA ALA A 109 10.89 -11.92 -3.76
C ALA A 109 10.12 -10.95 -4.66
N MET A 110 8.95 -10.48 -4.23
CA MET A 110 8.14 -9.53 -5.01
C MET A 110 8.87 -8.21 -5.26
N LEU A 111 9.65 -7.75 -4.28
CA LEU A 111 10.36 -6.47 -4.35
C LEU A 111 11.80 -6.62 -4.84
N HIS A 112 12.21 -7.84 -5.20
CA HIS A 112 13.57 -8.16 -5.67
C HIS A 112 14.65 -7.78 -4.65
N LEU A 113 14.34 -8.00 -3.36
CA LEU A 113 15.28 -7.76 -2.27
C LEU A 113 16.08 -9.02 -1.98
N GLY A 114 17.34 -8.85 -1.62
CA GLY A 114 18.17 -9.95 -1.16
C GLY A 114 17.74 -10.46 0.23
N PRO A 115 18.45 -11.49 0.77
CA PRO A 115 18.18 -11.98 2.12
C PRO A 115 18.27 -10.85 3.16
N ALA A 116 17.53 -11.00 4.27
CA ALA A 116 17.61 -10.04 5.37
C ALA A 116 19.02 -10.00 5.95
N ALA A 117 19.45 -8.82 6.43
CA ALA A 117 20.75 -8.68 7.07
C ALA A 117 20.89 -9.67 8.24
N GLY A 118 22.02 -10.37 8.32
CA GLY A 118 22.27 -11.37 9.35
C GLY A 118 21.70 -12.76 9.06
N MET A 119 20.93 -12.93 7.99
CA MET A 119 20.46 -14.25 7.56
C MET A 119 21.47 -14.88 6.60
N LYS A 120 21.77 -16.17 6.81
CA LYS A 120 22.58 -16.90 5.85
C LYS A 120 21.77 -17.17 4.61
N ALA A 121 22.35 -16.91 3.45
CA ALA A 121 21.77 -17.36 2.20
C ALA A 121 21.69 -18.89 2.23
N ALA A 122 20.48 -19.41 2.03
CA ALA A 122 20.29 -20.85 1.96
C ALA A 122 20.85 -21.39 0.64
#